data_b1bc1b3f1e7aefcd9e8c59345ea79f14
#
_entry.id   b1bc1b3f1e7aefcd9e8c59345ea79f14
#
_cell.length_a   1.000
_cell.length_b   1.000
_cell.length_c   1.000
_cell.angle_alpha   90.00
_cell.angle_beta   90.00
_cell.angle_gamma   90.00
#
_symmetry.space_group_name_H-M   'P 1'
#
loop_
_entity.id
_entity.type
_entity.pdbx_description
1 polymer ?
#
loop_
_entity_poly.entity_id
_entity_poly.type
_entity_poly.pdbx_seq_one_letter_code
_entity_poly.pdbx_strand_id
1 'polypeptide(L)'
;MQTQAIIRHIVQWLKDYAEQARAKGFVVGVSGGIDSAVVSTLAAQTDLSVLLLEMPIRQKSDQVNRAQEHMGRLKQRYPNVKAQSVDLTPAFDTFADTVDVSETEFPNKQLALANARSRLRMTTLYYYGQLHGLLVAGTGNKIEDFGVGFFTKYGDGGVDISPIADLTKTQVYALAAELDVSEDIQKAVPTDGLWDTERTDEEQMGASYPELEWAMSVYGSHKPEDFEGRQREVLAIYTRLHKAMQHKVNPIPVCKIPEELF
;
A
#
# COMPACT_ATOMS: atom_id res chain seq x y z
N MET A 1 -5.52 -22.22 -4.96
CA MET A 1 -5.80 -21.38 -3.76
C MET A 1 -7.31 -21.42 -3.48
N GLN A 2 -7.72 -21.39 -2.21
CA GLN A 2 -9.15 -21.36 -1.82
C GLN A 2 -9.66 -19.91 -1.72
N THR A 3 -9.76 -19.24 -2.85
CA THR A 3 -9.97 -17.78 -2.97
C THR A 3 -11.19 -17.28 -2.21
N GLN A 4 -12.33 -17.93 -2.38
CA GLN A 4 -13.58 -17.61 -1.67
C GLN A 4 -13.46 -17.75 -0.14
N ALA A 5 -12.72 -18.75 0.33
CA ALA A 5 -12.50 -18.95 1.76
C ALA A 5 -11.61 -17.84 2.35
N ILE A 6 -10.58 -17.41 1.60
CA ILE A 6 -9.70 -16.30 1.99
C ILE A 6 -10.50 -15.00 2.04
N ILE A 7 -11.33 -14.71 1.04
CA ILE A 7 -12.20 -13.52 1.03
C ILE A 7 -13.08 -13.50 2.27
N ARG A 8 -13.82 -14.58 2.53
CA ARG A 8 -14.67 -14.65 3.74
C ARG A 8 -13.89 -14.47 5.04
N HIS A 9 -12.70 -15.07 5.12
CA HIS A 9 -11.84 -14.94 6.28
C HIS A 9 -11.41 -13.49 6.52
N ILE A 10 -10.94 -12.78 5.48
CA ILE A 10 -10.51 -11.37 5.60
C ILE A 10 -11.71 -10.48 5.95
N VAL A 11 -12.87 -10.67 5.31
CA VAL A 11 -14.08 -9.90 5.61
C VAL A 11 -14.51 -10.09 7.07
N GLN A 12 -14.49 -11.33 7.57
CA GLN A 12 -14.81 -11.60 8.97
C GLN A 12 -13.77 -10.99 9.91
N TRP A 13 -12.48 -11.13 9.63
CA TRP A 13 -11.42 -10.54 10.42
C TRP A 13 -11.54 -9.01 10.49
N LEU A 14 -11.90 -8.35 9.39
CA LEU A 14 -12.18 -6.90 9.37
C LEU A 14 -13.33 -6.53 10.32
N LYS A 15 -14.44 -7.29 10.29
CA LYS A 15 -15.59 -7.06 11.18
C LYS A 15 -15.17 -7.19 12.65
N ASP A 16 -14.52 -8.29 12.99
CA ASP A 16 -14.10 -8.59 14.36
C ASP A 16 -13.13 -7.51 14.90
N TYR A 17 -12.19 -7.07 14.05
CA TYR A 17 -11.24 -6.03 14.44
C TYR A 17 -11.91 -4.67 14.65
N ALA A 18 -12.82 -4.27 13.78
CA ALA A 18 -13.57 -3.03 13.94
C ALA A 18 -14.41 -3.03 15.22
N GLU A 19 -15.04 -4.16 15.55
CA GLU A 19 -15.79 -4.32 16.80
C GLU A 19 -14.88 -4.18 18.03
N GLN A 20 -13.73 -4.88 18.05
CA GLN A 20 -12.75 -4.77 19.12
C GLN A 20 -12.23 -3.34 19.32
N ALA A 21 -11.97 -2.64 18.21
CA ALA A 21 -11.52 -1.25 18.21
C ALA A 21 -12.64 -0.25 18.48
N ARG A 22 -13.91 -0.69 18.57
CA ARG A 22 -15.10 0.18 18.66
C ARG A 22 -15.18 1.19 17.52
N ALA A 23 -14.69 0.84 16.36
CA ALA A 23 -14.72 1.66 15.16
C ALA A 23 -16.02 1.42 14.37
N LYS A 24 -16.46 2.44 13.64
CA LYS A 24 -17.67 2.34 12.82
C LYS A 24 -17.45 1.63 11.49
N GLY A 25 -16.20 1.38 11.10
CA GLY A 25 -15.79 0.81 9.84
C GLY A 25 -14.45 1.33 9.36
N PHE A 26 -14.29 1.58 8.06
CA PHE A 26 -12.98 1.79 7.44
C PHE A 26 -12.94 3.01 6.52
N VAL A 27 -11.78 3.65 6.46
CA VAL A 27 -11.41 4.57 5.38
C VAL A 27 -10.30 3.91 4.55
N VAL A 28 -10.43 3.94 3.23
CA VAL A 28 -9.50 3.32 2.29
C VAL A 28 -9.08 4.33 1.23
N GLY A 29 -7.79 4.49 1.02
CA GLY A 29 -7.24 5.23 -0.12
C GLY A 29 -7.35 4.40 -1.40
N VAL A 30 -7.98 4.94 -2.45
CA VAL A 30 -8.14 4.27 -3.74
C VAL A 30 -7.25 4.93 -4.78
N SER A 31 -6.21 4.22 -5.22
CA SER A 31 -5.21 4.71 -6.17
C SER A 31 -5.53 4.40 -7.64
N GLY A 32 -6.52 3.54 -7.89
CA GLY A 32 -6.76 2.94 -9.21
C GLY A 32 -5.85 1.73 -9.52
N GLY A 33 -5.05 1.28 -8.54
CA GLY A 33 -4.28 0.04 -8.58
C GLY A 33 -5.03 -1.14 -7.94
N ILE A 34 -4.55 -2.36 -8.24
CA ILE A 34 -5.23 -3.61 -7.89
C ILE A 34 -5.36 -3.84 -6.38
N ASP A 35 -4.32 -3.51 -5.60
CA ASP A 35 -4.32 -3.72 -4.14
C ASP A 35 -5.41 -2.87 -3.48
N SER A 36 -5.49 -1.58 -3.82
CA SER A 36 -6.52 -0.68 -3.30
C SER A 36 -7.94 -1.09 -3.72
N ALA A 37 -8.09 -1.65 -4.94
CA ALA A 37 -9.36 -2.16 -5.42
C ALA A 37 -9.81 -3.43 -4.65
N VAL A 38 -8.89 -4.34 -4.35
CA VAL A 38 -9.17 -5.53 -3.53
C VAL A 38 -9.55 -5.13 -2.11
N VAL A 39 -8.74 -4.29 -1.44
CA VAL A 39 -9.02 -3.88 -0.06
C VAL A 39 -10.34 -3.13 0.06
N SER A 40 -10.61 -2.18 -0.82
CA SER A 40 -11.87 -1.42 -0.81
C SER A 40 -13.09 -2.32 -1.05
N THR A 41 -12.97 -3.34 -1.91
CA THR A 41 -14.04 -4.31 -2.14
C THR A 41 -14.26 -5.23 -0.94
N LEU A 42 -13.19 -5.70 -0.30
CA LEU A 42 -13.27 -6.48 0.95
C LEU A 42 -13.91 -5.68 2.08
N ALA A 43 -13.49 -4.42 2.26
CA ALA A 43 -14.09 -3.53 3.24
C ALA A 43 -15.58 -3.30 2.97
N ALA A 44 -15.98 -3.10 1.71
CA ALA A 44 -17.38 -2.93 1.33
C ALA A 44 -18.27 -4.13 1.70
N GLN A 45 -17.74 -5.37 1.67
CA GLN A 45 -18.44 -6.60 2.03
C GLN A 45 -18.63 -6.79 3.55
N THR A 46 -18.07 -5.91 4.38
CA THR A 46 -18.25 -6.00 5.83
C THR A 46 -19.61 -5.51 6.33
N ASP A 47 -20.40 -4.82 5.51
CA ASP A 47 -21.60 -4.08 5.87
C ASP A 47 -21.37 -2.92 6.87
N LEU A 48 -20.14 -2.69 7.32
CA LEU A 48 -19.76 -1.55 8.15
C LEU A 48 -19.58 -0.30 7.29
N SER A 49 -19.55 0.89 7.91
CA SER A 49 -19.32 2.15 7.18
C SER A 49 -17.98 2.15 6.45
N VAL A 50 -17.98 2.43 5.16
CA VAL A 50 -16.76 2.54 4.36
C VAL A 50 -16.70 3.90 3.68
N LEU A 51 -15.58 4.60 3.85
CA LEU A 51 -15.26 5.82 3.13
C LEU A 51 -14.10 5.56 2.18
N LEU A 52 -14.34 5.68 0.90
CA LEU A 52 -13.32 5.57 -0.14
C LEU A 52 -12.81 6.98 -0.49
N LEU A 53 -11.50 7.17 -0.44
CA LEU A 53 -10.86 8.44 -0.78
C LEU A 53 -9.92 8.27 -1.98
N GLU A 54 -10.21 8.99 -3.05
CA GLU A 54 -9.26 9.23 -4.13
C GLU A 54 -8.57 10.56 -3.84
N MET A 55 -7.22 10.56 -3.84
CA MET A 55 -6.40 11.69 -3.39
C MET A 55 -5.30 12.01 -4.40
N PRO A 56 -5.64 12.63 -5.54
CA PRO A 56 -4.67 12.93 -6.57
C PRO A 56 -3.65 13.98 -6.11
N ILE A 57 -2.39 13.78 -6.50
CA ILE A 57 -1.31 14.75 -6.41
C ILE A 57 -0.59 14.71 -7.75
N ARG A 58 -0.95 15.58 -8.69
CA ARG A 58 -0.44 15.60 -10.07
C ARG A 58 -0.57 14.25 -10.77
N GLN A 59 -1.62 13.49 -10.42
CA GLN A 59 -1.87 12.15 -10.94
C GLN A 59 -2.28 12.18 -12.40
N LYS A 60 -1.96 11.11 -13.16
CA LYS A 60 -2.43 10.93 -14.52
C LYS A 60 -3.94 10.67 -14.57
N SER A 61 -4.57 11.17 -15.63
CA SER A 61 -6.03 11.07 -15.80
C SER A 61 -6.52 9.61 -15.85
N ASP A 62 -5.75 8.69 -16.42
CA ASP A 62 -6.12 7.27 -16.51
C ASP A 62 -6.15 6.58 -15.13
N GLN A 63 -5.22 6.91 -14.23
CA GLN A 63 -5.23 6.41 -12.85
C GLN A 63 -6.43 6.97 -12.07
N VAL A 64 -6.68 8.29 -12.20
CA VAL A 64 -7.82 8.96 -11.60
C VAL A 64 -9.13 8.34 -12.09
N ASN A 65 -9.27 8.15 -13.41
CA ASN A 65 -10.48 7.56 -14.00
C ASN A 65 -10.73 6.13 -13.49
N ARG A 66 -9.70 5.27 -13.44
CA ARG A 66 -9.84 3.91 -12.89
C ARG A 66 -10.29 3.93 -11.42
N ALA A 67 -9.69 4.82 -10.61
CA ALA A 67 -10.07 4.96 -9.20
C ALA A 67 -11.53 5.41 -9.06
N GLN A 68 -11.95 6.43 -9.79
CA GLN A 68 -13.31 6.98 -9.73
C GLN A 68 -14.36 5.98 -10.24
N GLU A 69 -14.07 5.27 -11.33
CA GLU A 69 -14.96 4.22 -11.83
C GLU A 69 -15.13 3.10 -10.79
N HIS A 70 -14.03 2.61 -10.22
CA HIS A 70 -14.09 1.58 -9.19
C HIS A 70 -14.89 2.02 -7.96
N MET A 71 -14.62 3.22 -7.44
CA MET A 71 -15.39 3.80 -6.33
C MET A 71 -16.88 3.95 -6.68
N GLY A 72 -17.19 4.36 -7.91
CA GLY A 72 -18.56 4.48 -8.42
C GLY A 72 -19.28 3.13 -8.43
N ARG A 73 -18.64 2.07 -8.92
CA ARG A 73 -19.18 0.68 -8.93
C ARG A 73 -19.44 0.18 -7.50
N LEU A 74 -18.49 0.37 -6.56
CA LEU A 74 -18.69 -0.03 -5.17
C LEU A 74 -19.83 0.73 -4.49
N LYS A 75 -19.93 2.04 -4.70
CA LYS A 75 -21.01 2.87 -4.15
C LYS A 75 -22.40 2.45 -4.68
N GLN A 76 -22.49 1.98 -5.94
CA GLN A 76 -23.74 1.48 -6.50
C GLN A 76 -24.11 0.10 -5.93
N ARG A 77 -23.10 -0.75 -5.70
CA ARG A 77 -23.33 -2.14 -5.26
C ARG A 77 -23.53 -2.26 -3.75
N TYR A 78 -22.93 -1.38 -2.95
CA TYR A 78 -22.90 -1.48 -1.49
C TYR A 78 -23.41 -0.20 -0.83
N PRO A 79 -24.57 -0.23 -0.12
CA PRO A 79 -25.19 0.96 0.47
C PRO A 79 -24.37 1.55 1.64
N ASN A 80 -23.47 0.78 2.24
CA ASN A 80 -22.55 1.20 3.32
C ASN A 80 -21.33 1.97 2.81
N VAL A 81 -21.13 2.11 1.49
CA VAL A 81 -19.98 2.76 0.88
C VAL A 81 -20.27 4.20 0.52
N LYS A 82 -19.42 5.11 0.98
CA LYS A 82 -19.32 6.50 0.52
C LYS A 82 -18.00 6.70 -0.22
N ALA A 83 -17.98 7.60 -1.19
CA ALA A 83 -16.81 7.90 -1.99
C ALA A 83 -16.62 9.41 -2.14
N GLN A 84 -15.38 9.87 -2.05
CA GLN A 84 -14.99 11.27 -2.18
C GLN A 84 -13.63 11.39 -2.86
N SER A 85 -13.48 12.43 -3.70
CA SER A 85 -12.18 12.85 -4.24
C SER A 85 -11.70 14.08 -3.48
N VAL A 86 -10.41 14.08 -3.13
CA VAL A 86 -9.74 15.17 -2.41
C VAL A 86 -8.45 15.49 -3.15
N ASP A 87 -8.46 16.51 -4.01
CA ASP A 87 -7.24 16.96 -4.70
C ASP A 87 -6.25 17.56 -3.71
N LEU A 88 -5.14 16.86 -3.50
CA LEU A 88 -4.06 17.30 -2.61
C LEU A 88 -2.94 18.05 -3.37
N THR A 89 -3.08 18.27 -4.68
CA THR A 89 -2.08 18.98 -5.48
C THR A 89 -1.74 20.36 -4.91
N PRO A 90 -2.71 21.24 -4.55
CA PRO A 90 -2.38 22.55 -4.02
C PRO A 90 -1.63 22.50 -2.69
N ALA A 91 -1.96 21.53 -1.81
CA ALA A 91 -1.27 21.35 -0.54
C ALA A 91 0.17 20.84 -0.74
N PHE A 92 0.35 19.89 -1.67
CA PHE A 92 1.67 19.39 -2.03
C PHE A 92 2.55 20.46 -2.67
N ASP A 93 2.00 21.25 -3.59
CA ASP A 93 2.74 22.32 -4.28
C ASP A 93 3.23 23.38 -3.27
N THR A 94 2.37 23.81 -2.37
CA THR A 94 2.73 24.73 -1.28
C THR A 94 3.83 24.16 -0.39
N PHE A 95 3.73 22.86 -0.03
CA PHE A 95 4.76 22.18 0.75
C PHE A 95 6.09 22.11 -0.02
N ALA A 96 6.06 21.70 -1.28
CA ALA A 96 7.26 21.56 -2.12
C ALA A 96 8.00 22.89 -2.29
N ASP A 97 7.26 23.99 -2.53
CA ASP A 97 7.82 25.34 -2.65
C ASP A 97 8.43 25.81 -1.32
N THR A 98 7.81 25.46 -0.19
CA THR A 98 8.29 25.86 1.15
C THR A 98 9.62 25.20 1.52
N VAL A 99 9.80 23.91 1.11
CA VAL A 99 10.99 23.12 1.45
C VAL A 99 12.00 23.07 0.29
N ASP A 100 11.88 23.93 -0.70
CA ASP A 100 12.69 23.88 -1.92
C ASP A 100 14.19 24.02 -1.62
N VAL A 101 14.97 23.13 -2.24
CA VAL A 101 16.43 23.06 -2.16
C VAL A 101 17.03 22.73 -3.53
N SER A 102 18.32 23.03 -3.73
CA SER A 102 19.02 22.68 -4.97
C SER A 102 19.11 21.17 -5.17
N GLU A 103 18.67 20.67 -6.33
CA GLU A 103 18.73 19.23 -6.66
C GLU A 103 20.17 18.75 -6.86
N THR A 104 21.08 19.60 -7.32
CA THR A 104 22.51 19.29 -7.45
C THR A 104 23.19 19.11 -6.11
N GLU A 105 22.71 19.81 -5.08
CA GLU A 105 23.21 19.69 -3.72
C GLU A 105 22.59 18.52 -2.97
N PHE A 106 21.30 18.19 -3.28
CA PHE A 106 20.54 17.14 -2.63
C PHE A 106 19.99 16.14 -3.66
N PRO A 107 20.77 15.11 -4.08
CA PRO A 107 20.38 14.15 -5.11
C PRO A 107 19.09 13.36 -4.78
N ASN A 108 18.75 13.23 -3.49
CA ASN A 108 17.56 12.52 -3.02
C ASN A 108 16.31 13.40 -2.95
N LYS A 109 16.32 14.65 -3.45
CA LYS A 109 15.19 15.58 -3.41
C LYS A 109 13.92 14.95 -3.99
N GLN A 110 14.01 14.32 -5.16
CA GLN A 110 12.86 13.72 -5.81
C GLN A 110 12.25 12.57 -4.98
N LEU A 111 13.08 11.71 -4.40
CA LEU A 111 12.63 10.65 -3.50
C LEU A 111 11.99 11.23 -2.22
N ALA A 112 12.55 12.30 -1.67
CA ALA A 112 11.97 12.98 -0.50
C ALA A 112 10.58 13.55 -0.81
N LEU A 113 10.40 14.17 -2.00
CA LEU A 113 9.10 14.68 -2.46
C LEU A 113 8.11 13.55 -2.75
N ALA A 114 8.54 12.44 -3.36
CA ALA A 114 7.71 11.25 -3.55
C ALA A 114 7.17 10.72 -2.20
N ASN A 115 8.06 10.58 -1.21
CA ASN A 115 7.65 10.18 0.14
C ASN A 115 6.75 11.23 0.84
N ALA A 116 6.90 12.52 0.53
CA ALA A 116 6.01 13.57 1.06
C ALA A 116 4.58 13.42 0.49
N ARG A 117 4.43 13.08 -0.80
CA ARG A 117 3.11 12.77 -1.39
C ARG A 117 2.40 11.64 -0.65
N SER A 118 3.13 10.54 -0.39
CA SER A 118 2.58 9.40 0.35
C SER A 118 2.14 9.81 1.77
N ARG A 119 2.94 10.62 2.48
CA ARG A 119 2.62 11.10 3.84
C ARG A 119 1.45 12.07 3.88
N LEU A 120 1.28 12.92 2.88
CA LEU A 120 0.10 13.80 2.77
C LEU A 120 -1.18 12.99 2.59
N ARG A 121 -1.15 11.92 1.80
CA ARG A 121 -2.28 10.99 1.67
C ARG A 121 -2.58 10.29 3.00
N MET A 122 -1.58 9.79 3.70
CA MET A 122 -1.74 9.18 5.03
C MET A 122 -2.39 10.17 6.02
N THR A 123 -1.87 11.39 6.11
CA THR A 123 -2.43 12.42 6.98
C THR A 123 -3.90 12.70 6.66
N THR A 124 -4.27 12.72 5.38
CA THR A 124 -5.64 12.93 4.93
C THR A 124 -6.53 11.73 5.30
N LEU A 125 -6.04 10.49 5.14
CA LEU A 125 -6.78 9.29 5.57
C LEU A 125 -7.07 9.32 7.07
N TYR A 126 -6.06 9.62 7.90
CA TYR A 126 -6.26 9.73 9.34
C TYR A 126 -7.18 10.88 9.76
N TYR A 127 -7.13 12.02 9.06
CA TYR A 127 -8.07 13.11 9.30
C TYR A 127 -9.53 12.66 9.10
N TYR A 128 -9.82 12.04 7.94
CA TYR A 128 -11.18 11.54 7.67
C TYR A 128 -11.55 10.35 8.54
N GLY A 129 -10.59 9.46 8.81
CA GLY A 129 -10.78 8.34 9.74
C GLY A 129 -11.23 8.81 11.11
N GLN A 130 -10.53 9.77 11.69
CA GLN A 130 -10.87 10.32 12.99
C GLN A 130 -12.20 11.10 12.98
N LEU A 131 -12.45 11.89 11.93
CA LEU A 131 -13.69 12.64 11.77
C LEU A 131 -14.94 11.74 11.77
N HIS A 132 -14.83 10.55 11.18
CA HIS A 132 -15.95 9.63 11.03
C HIS A 132 -15.93 8.44 12.01
N GLY A 133 -14.87 8.27 12.80
CA GLY A 133 -14.67 7.11 13.67
C GLY A 133 -14.37 5.83 12.90
N LEU A 134 -13.53 5.92 11.86
CA LEU A 134 -13.14 4.85 10.95
C LEU A 134 -11.66 4.50 11.14
N LEU A 135 -11.30 3.24 10.94
CA LEU A 135 -9.91 2.78 10.88
C LEU A 135 -9.34 2.97 9.47
N VAL A 136 -8.07 3.34 9.41
CA VAL A 136 -7.34 3.41 8.14
C VAL A 136 -6.93 2.00 7.73
N ALA A 137 -7.54 1.48 6.65
CA ALA A 137 -7.18 0.19 6.08
C ALA A 137 -6.09 0.35 5.02
N GLY A 138 -4.94 -0.24 5.28
CA GLY A 138 -3.79 -0.27 4.39
C GLY A 138 -4.00 -1.19 3.19
N THR A 139 -3.29 -0.89 2.12
CA THR A 139 -3.38 -1.60 0.84
C THR A 139 -2.08 -2.31 0.45
N GLY A 140 -1.08 -2.33 1.36
CA GLY A 140 0.19 -3.00 1.14
C GLY A 140 0.06 -4.52 1.14
N ASN A 141 0.76 -5.18 0.23
CA ASN A 141 0.82 -6.63 0.11
C ASN A 141 2.10 -7.20 0.72
N LYS A 142 2.17 -8.52 0.85
CA LYS A 142 3.27 -9.23 1.50
C LYS A 142 4.64 -8.94 0.89
N ILE A 143 4.72 -8.85 -0.43
CA ILE A 143 5.98 -8.65 -1.14
C ILE A 143 6.48 -7.23 -0.97
N GLU A 144 5.61 -6.25 -1.17
CA GLU A 144 5.96 -4.83 -1.08
C GLU A 144 6.33 -4.45 0.34
N ASP A 145 5.46 -4.72 1.32
CA ASP A 145 5.65 -4.25 2.69
C ASP A 145 6.67 -5.09 3.46
N PHE A 146 6.47 -6.41 3.50
CA PHE A 146 7.27 -7.30 4.35
C PHE A 146 8.40 -8.01 3.63
N GLY A 147 8.36 -8.05 2.29
CA GLY A 147 9.42 -8.60 1.47
C GLY A 147 10.57 -7.62 1.23
N VAL A 148 10.31 -6.58 0.46
CA VAL A 148 11.34 -5.67 -0.03
C VAL A 148 11.27 -4.25 0.55
N GLY A 149 10.23 -3.92 1.31
CA GLY A 149 10.03 -2.61 1.93
C GLY A 149 9.77 -1.50 0.91
N PHE A 150 9.06 -1.84 -0.14
CA PHE A 150 8.67 -0.90 -1.20
C PHE A 150 7.44 -0.08 -0.77
N PHE A 151 7.61 0.68 0.30
CA PHE A 151 6.61 1.59 0.86
C PHE A 151 7.28 2.76 1.59
N THR A 152 6.53 3.80 1.85
CA THR A 152 6.95 4.95 2.66
C THR A 152 6.55 4.75 4.12
N LYS A 153 7.53 4.67 5.03
CA LYS A 153 7.25 4.66 6.48
C LYS A 153 6.46 5.91 6.87
N TYR A 154 5.31 5.72 7.53
CA TYR A 154 4.36 6.79 7.87
C TYR A 154 3.78 7.52 6.64
N GLY A 155 3.77 6.85 5.49
CA GLY A 155 3.01 7.20 4.31
C GLY A 155 1.97 6.13 4.05
N ASP A 156 2.08 5.40 2.95
CA ASP A 156 1.27 4.21 2.66
C ASP A 156 1.45 3.06 3.67
N GLY A 157 2.62 2.98 4.35
CA GLY A 157 2.81 2.10 5.50
C GLY A 157 2.28 2.64 6.83
N GLY A 158 1.69 3.84 6.87
CA GLY A 158 1.06 4.43 8.05
C GLY A 158 -0.43 4.11 8.09
N VAL A 159 -0.80 2.97 8.67
CA VAL A 159 -2.17 2.43 8.66
C VAL A 159 -2.53 1.82 10.01
N ASP A 160 -3.82 1.63 10.29
CA ASP A 160 -4.28 0.96 11.50
C ASP A 160 -4.34 -0.56 11.33
N ILE A 161 -4.65 -1.02 10.11
CA ILE A 161 -4.79 -2.44 9.77
C ILE A 161 -4.31 -2.72 8.33
N SER A 162 -3.84 -3.95 8.08
CA SER A 162 -3.30 -4.37 6.79
C SER A 162 -3.95 -5.67 6.32
N PRO A 163 -5.16 -5.62 5.71
CA PRO A 163 -5.98 -6.81 5.45
C PRO A 163 -5.40 -7.77 4.40
N ILE A 164 -4.52 -7.32 3.52
CA ILE A 164 -3.90 -8.14 2.47
C ILE A 164 -2.38 -8.33 2.66
N ALA A 165 -1.83 -7.94 3.80
CA ALA A 165 -0.39 -7.98 4.07
C ALA A 165 0.22 -9.40 4.12
N ASP A 166 -0.59 -10.43 4.26
CA ASP A 166 -0.15 -11.84 4.17
C ASP A 166 -0.34 -12.44 2.77
N LEU A 167 -0.82 -11.68 1.80
CA LEU A 167 -1.01 -12.11 0.42
C LEU A 167 0.13 -11.61 -0.47
N THR A 168 0.66 -12.51 -1.31
CA THR A 168 1.59 -12.12 -2.39
C THR A 168 0.85 -11.40 -3.50
N LYS A 169 1.57 -10.70 -4.38
CA LYS A 169 0.95 -9.98 -5.52
C LYS A 169 0.13 -10.90 -6.41
N THR A 170 0.66 -12.09 -6.71
CA THR A 170 -0.06 -13.12 -7.49
C THR A 170 -1.37 -13.55 -6.81
N GLN A 171 -1.37 -13.66 -5.49
CA GLN A 171 -2.58 -13.98 -4.73
C GLN A 171 -3.59 -12.83 -4.72
N VAL A 172 -3.13 -11.58 -4.67
CA VAL A 172 -3.99 -10.39 -4.80
C VAL A 172 -4.69 -10.36 -6.15
N TYR A 173 -3.98 -10.67 -7.25
CA TYR A 173 -4.60 -10.81 -8.57
C TYR A 173 -5.70 -11.88 -8.59
N ALA A 174 -5.48 -13.02 -7.96
CA ALA A 174 -6.50 -14.07 -7.88
C ALA A 174 -7.73 -13.64 -7.06
N LEU A 175 -7.55 -12.86 -5.98
CA LEU A 175 -8.66 -12.27 -5.25
C LEU A 175 -9.40 -11.22 -6.09
N ALA A 176 -8.67 -10.38 -6.82
CA ALA A 176 -9.27 -9.34 -7.67
C ALA A 176 -10.21 -9.93 -8.74
N ALA A 177 -9.80 -11.03 -9.37
CA ALA A 177 -10.64 -11.74 -10.33
C ALA A 177 -11.93 -12.29 -9.68
N GLU A 178 -11.84 -12.89 -8.50
CA GLU A 178 -12.97 -13.45 -7.75
C GLU A 178 -13.90 -12.36 -7.20
N LEU A 179 -13.37 -11.18 -6.88
CA LEU A 179 -14.12 -10.01 -6.38
C LEU A 179 -14.76 -9.17 -7.50
N ASP A 180 -14.63 -9.59 -8.75
CA ASP A 180 -15.14 -8.87 -9.92
C ASP A 180 -14.58 -7.44 -10.05
N VAL A 181 -13.30 -7.27 -9.71
CA VAL A 181 -12.55 -6.03 -9.99
C VAL A 181 -12.42 -5.86 -11.50
N SER A 182 -12.59 -4.63 -12.01
CA SER A 182 -12.59 -4.37 -13.45
C SER A 182 -11.30 -4.85 -14.13
N GLU A 183 -11.43 -5.32 -15.37
CA GLU A 183 -10.28 -5.76 -16.17
C GLU A 183 -9.25 -4.64 -16.39
N ASP A 184 -9.68 -3.40 -16.49
CA ASP A 184 -8.79 -2.23 -16.67
C ASP A 184 -7.87 -2.06 -15.47
N ILE A 185 -8.35 -2.32 -14.24
CA ILE A 185 -7.52 -2.34 -13.04
C ILE A 185 -6.61 -3.57 -13.02
N GLN A 186 -7.15 -4.76 -13.36
CA GLN A 186 -6.36 -6.00 -13.36
C GLN A 186 -5.24 -6.00 -14.41
N LYS A 187 -5.42 -5.31 -15.54
CA LYS A 187 -4.42 -5.20 -16.63
C LYS A 187 -3.48 -4.00 -16.46
N ALA A 188 -3.78 -3.08 -15.54
CA ALA A 188 -2.93 -1.93 -15.30
C ALA A 188 -1.56 -2.36 -14.76
N VAL A 189 -0.50 -1.81 -15.33
CA VAL A 189 0.86 -2.05 -14.83
C VAL A 189 1.00 -1.43 -13.44
N PRO A 190 1.49 -2.17 -12.43
CA PRO A 190 1.69 -1.64 -11.09
C PRO A 190 2.68 -0.46 -11.07
N THR A 191 2.25 0.63 -10.46
CA THR A 191 3.05 1.83 -10.25
C THR A 191 2.64 2.51 -8.95
N ASP A 192 3.61 3.04 -8.19
CA ASP A 192 3.36 3.77 -6.95
C ASP A 192 2.71 5.16 -7.18
N GLY A 193 2.76 5.69 -8.41
CA GLY A 193 2.20 6.98 -8.77
C GLY A 193 2.79 8.16 -7.97
N LEU A 194 4.01 8.03 -7.47
CA LEU A 194 4.68 9.04 -6.64
C LEU A 194 5.67 9.90 -7.40
N TRP A 195 5.98 9.53 -8.66
CA TRP A 195 6.98 10.20 -9.48
C TRP A 195 6.33 11.03 -10.60
N ASP A 196 6.99 12.10 -11.01
CA ASP A 196 6.56 12.88 -12.18
C ASP A 196 6.91 12.16 -13.51
N THR A 197 7.74 11.10 -13.46
CA THR A 197 8.10 10.23 -14.58
C THR A 197 7.46 8.86 -14.46
N GLU A 198 7.23 8.20 -15.59
CA GLU A 198 6.74 6.81 -15.59
C GLU A 198 7.83 5.87 -15.08
N ARG A 199 7.53 5.19 -14.00
CA ARG A 199 8.35 4.11 -13.45
C ARG A 199 7.41 3.03 -12.93
N THR A 200 7.62 1.81 -13.38
CA THR A 200 6.90 0.67 -12.83
C THR A 200 7.51 0.25 -11.49
N ASP A 201 6.73 -0.42 -10.67
CA ASP A 201 7.22 -0.94 -9.40
C ASP A 201 8.32 -1.98 -9.61
N GLU A 202 8.18 -2.85 -10.63
CA GLU A 202 9.19 -3.87 -10.98
C GLU A 202 10.52 -3.24 -11.45
N GLU A 203 10.47 -2.16 -12.23
CA GLU A 203 11.68 -1.40 -12.61
C GLU A 203 12.36 -0.78 -11.39
N GLN A 204 11.60 -0.26 -10.45
CA GLN A 204 12.15 0.34 -9.24
C GLN A 204 12.73 -0.72 -8.28
N MET A 205 12.10 -1.87 -8.15
CA MET A 205 12.61 -2.99 -7.33
C MET A 205 13.76 -3.75 -8.00
N GLY A 206 13.82 -3.77 -9.34
CA GLY A 206 14.84 -4.47 -10.12
C GLY A 206 14.55 -5.95 -10.36
N ALA A 207 13.34 -6.42 -10.03
CA ALA A 207 12.86 -7.77 -10.26
C ALA A 207 11.34 -7.79 -10.37
N SER A 208 10.78 -8.76 -11.08
CA SER A 208 9.33 -8.97 -11.18
C SER A 208 8.73 -9.52 -9.90
N TYR A 209 7.43 -9.34 -9.71
CA TYR A 209 6.73 -9.88 -8.53
C TYR A 209 6.89 -11.40 -8.40
N PRO A 210 6.72 -12.23 -9.44
CA PRO A 210 6.96 -13.66 -9.33
C PRO A 210 8.40 -14.02 -8.92
N GLU A 211 9.39 -13.27 -9.40
CA GLU A 211 10.79 -13.45 -9.01
C GLU A 211 11.01 -13.11 -7.52
N LEU A 212 10.42 -12.03 -7.04
CA LEU A 212 10.50 -11.62 -5.63
C LEU A 212 9.72 -12.58 -4.70
N GLU A 213 8.59 -13.12 -5.15
CA GLU A 213 7.84 -14.18 -4.44
C GLU A 213 8.68 -15.45 -4.28
N TRP A 214 9.37 -15.86 -5.36
CA TRP A 214 10.32 -16.97 -5.30
C TRP A 214 11.46 -16.66 -4.31
N ALA A 215 12.09 -15.49 -4.42
CA ALA A 215 13.19 -15.10 -3.54
C ALA A 215 12.77 -15.09 -2.07
N MET A 216 11.56 -14.58 -1.77
CA MET A 216 10.99 -14.61 -0.42
C MET A 216 10.84 -16.04 0.10
N SER A 217 10.44 -16.99 -0.76
CA SER A 217 10.22 -18.39 -0.37
C SER A 217 11.50 -19.13 0.01
N VAL A 218 12.65 -18.72 -0.53
CA VAL A 218 13.96 -19.35 -0.26
C VAL A 218 14.84 -18.52 0.69
N TYR A 219 14.48 -17.26 0.95
CA TYR A 219 15.22 -16.40 1.86
C TYR A 219 15.27 -16.98 3.27
N GLY A 220 16.44 -16.92 3.90
CA GLY A 220 16.69 -17.48 5.23
C GLY A 220 17.12 -18.94 5.23
N SER A 221 16.75 -19.73 4.21
CA SER A 221 17.21 -21.10 4.03
C SER A 221 18.33 -21.23 3.00
N HIS A 222 18.45 -20.28 2.08
CA HIS A 222 19.46 -20.25 1.03
C HIS A 222 20.15 -18.88 0.95
N LYS A 223 21.35 -18.88 0.34
CA LYS A 223 22.14 -17.67 0.04
C LYS A 223 22.21 -17.47 -1.49
N PRO A 224 22.47 -16.23 -1.97
CA PRO A 224 22.62 -15.98 -3.41
C PRO A 224 23.66 -16.90 -4.09
N GLU A 225 24.73 -17.28 -3.36
CA GLU A 225 25.78 -18.15 -3.86
C GLU A 225 25.35 -19.60 -4.14
N ASP A 226 24.21 -20.03 -3.60
CA ASP A 226 23.63 -21.36 -3.82
C ASP A 226 22.92 -21.46 -5.19
N PHE A 227 22.78 -20.34 -5.91
CA PHE A 227 22.11 -20.25 -7.20
C PHE A 227 23.01 -19.63 -8.27
N GLU A 228 22.60 -19.77 -9.53
CA GLU A 228 23.30 -19.22 -10.70
C GLU A 228 22.38 -18.28 -11.50
N GLY A 229 22.97 -17.47 -12.38
CA GLY A 229 22.24 -16.60 -13.30
C GLY A 229 21.23 -15.68 -12.62
N ARG A 230 20.03 -15.61 -13.19
CA ARG A 230 18.98 -14.68 -12.72
C ARG A 230 18.50 -14.98 -11.29
N GLN A 231 18.42 -16.22 -10.87
CA GLN A 231 18.04 -16.59 -9.51
C GLN A 231 19.01 -16.04 -8.46
N ARG A 232 20.32 -16.14 -8.73
CA ARG A 232 21.35 -15.54 -7.86
C ARG A 232 21.18 -14.02 -7.76
N GLU A 233 20.98 -13.37 -8.88
CA GLU A 233 20.78 -11.91 -8.93
C GLU A 233 19.54 -11.49 -8.15
N VAL A 234 18.40 -12.12 -8.40
CA VAL A 234 17.12 -11.80 -7.75
C VAL A 234 17.18 -12.02 -6.24
N LEU A 235 17.78 -13.13 -5.77
CA LEU A 235 17.93 -13.36 -4.33
C LEU A 235 18.89 -12.34 -3.68
N ALA A 236 19.91 -11.87 -4.41
CA ALA A 236 20.78 -10.79 -3.94
C ALA A 236 20.04 -9.46 -3.85
N ILE A 237 19.21 -9.10 -4.85
CA ILE A 237 18.33 -7.92 -4.84
C ILE A 237 17.40 -7.99 -3.64
N TYR A 238 16.64 -9.08 -3.49
CA TYR A 238 15.71 -9.30 -2.39
C TYR A 238 16.41 -9.15 -1.03
N THR A 239 17.54 -9.84 -0.84
CA THR A 239 18.29 -9.81 0.41
C THR A 239 18.75 -8.40 0.78
N ARG A 240 19.23 -7.63 -0.19
CA ARG A 240 19.66 -6.25 -0.02
C ARG A 240 18.50 -5.36 0.40
N LEU A 241 17.39 -5.42 -0.33
CA LEU A 241 16.19 -4.62 -0.06
C LEU A 241 15.58 -4.99 1.30
N HIS A 242 15.42 -6.29 1.56
CA HIS A 242 14.87 -6.79 2.82
C HIS A 242 15.67 -6.33 4.04
N LYS A 243 17.00 -6.40 3.98
CA LYS A 243 17.86 -5.92 5.08
C LYS A 243 17.77 -4.40 5.27
N ALA A 244 17.72 -3.64 4.17
CA ALA A 244 17.65 -2.18 4.24
C ALA A 244 16.33 -1.67 4.83
N MET A 245 15.22 -2.41 4.65
CA MET A 245 13.88 -2.00 5.05
C MET A 245 13.51 -2.31 6.51
N GLN A 246 14.33 -3.08 7.24
CA GLN A 246 13.97 -3.57 8.58
C GLN A 246 13.53 -2.45 9.55
N HIS A 247 14.13 -1.28 9.46
CA HIS A 247 13.73 -0.10 10.26
C HIS A 247 12.31 0.42 9.93
N LYS A 248 11.72 0.01 8.81
CA LYS A 248 10.36 0.41 8.43
C LYS A 248 9.30 -0.49 9.07
N VAL A 249 9.55 -1.82 9.14
CA VAL A 249 8.58 -2.84 9.58
C VAL A 249 8.73 -3.23 11.04
N ASN A 250 9.95 -3.14 11.59
CA ASN A 250 10.15 -3.46 12.99
C ASN A 250 9.53 -2.38 13.89
N PRO A 251 9.07 -2.76 15.11
CA PRO A 251 8.66 -1.78 16.11
C PRO A 251 9.73 -0.71 16.33
N ILE A 252 9.30 0.50 16.68
CA ILE A 252 10.22 1.61 16.97
C ILE A 252 11.22 1.16 18.04
N PRO A 253 12.54 1.20 17.79
CA PRO A 253 13.53 0.80 18.78
C PRO A 253 13.45 1.68 20.01
N VAL A 254 13.42 1.05 21.18
CA VAL A 254 13.43 1.74 22.46
C VAL A 254 14.78 1.49 23.15
N CYS A 255 15.47 2.55 23.54
CA CYS A 255 16.66 2.45 24.37
C CYS A 255 16.26 1.90 25.76
N LYS A 256 16.68 0.67 26.06
CA LYS A 256 16.47 0.07 27.40
C LYS A 256 17.52 0.62 28.35
N ILE A 257 17.07 1.27 29.41
CA ILE A 257 17.96 1.74 30.47
C ILE A 257 18.13 0.57 31.46
N PRO A 258 19.36 0.15 31.77
CA PRO A 258 19.64 -0.85 32.80
C PRO A 258 19.10 -0.42 34.17
N GLU A 259 18.54 -1.38 34.94
CA GLU A 259 17.91 -1.05 36.24
C GLU A 259 18.88 -0.42 37.21
N GLU A 260 20.17 -0.80 37.16
CA GLU A 260 21.24 -0.25 38.00
C GLU A 260 21.57 1.23 37.75
N LEU A 261 20.99 1.84 36.70
CA LEU A 261 21.17 3.28 36.43
C LEU A 261 20.01 4.13 36.96
N PHE A 262 18.98 3.53 37.50
CA PHE A 262 17.89 4.19 38.21
C PHE A 262 18.20 4.22 39.70
#